data_e7dbae2f0b77928fe976cf86b646e217
#
_entry.id   e7dbae2f0b77928fe976cf86b646e217
#
_cell.length_a   1.000
_cell.length_b   1.000
_cell.length_c   1.000
_cell.angle_alpha   90.00
_cell.angle_beta   90.00
_cell.angle_gamma   90.00
#
_symmetry.space_group_name_H-M   'P 1'
#
loop_
_entity.id
_entity.type
_entity.pdbx_description
1 polymer ?
#
loop_
_entity_poly.entity_id
_entity_poly.type
_entity_poly.pdbx_seq_one_letter_code
_entity_poly.pdbx_strand_id
1 'polypeptide(L)'
;MKEKLWSRDFINVSVTTFLMACSFFLLMPTIPIYLAEELKVPHAQIGVVLSSYAFALLIIRPFSGFLVDIYSRKPLYLFGLVFFVVMFLGYYFVVTVIFFVILRFIHGLFWGISTVSANTIAIDIIPSSRRAEGIGYFGVNMNIAMAIAPFIAVVIYNNYGFHTLISAAIAMGCLGVSAAVFIKVPKRPKVEKIPAVSLDRFFLLQGWPIFINQLFLSFGWGTLVAFAVLYGKEISIANSGVFFLFLATGIVLSRVTSGRFVDRGHLHRVMLMAISMIAGGFICFALFHSIVLFCLSAFILGIGYGTLFPALQTIYVNMTTADKRGTANSTYLLGFDLGISMGMLLGAYIEDHYGFSNMYLFTAVLCIVALLIYQVNSRRVYDENRLTDV
;
A
#
# COMPACT_ATOMS: atom_id res chain seq x y z
N MET A 1 -15.51 -11.96 27.03
CA MET A 1 -15.08 -10.54 26.91
C MET A 1 -14.39 -10.36 25.56
N LYS A 2 -14.72 -9.30 24.79
CA LYS A 2 -13.98 -9.04 23.52
C LYS A 2 -12.53 -8.67 23.86
N GLU A 3 -11.57 -9.35 23.25
CA GLU A 3 -10.14 -9.03 23.39
C GLU A 3 -9.85 -7.59 23.00
N LYS A 4 -8.93 -6.93 23.74
CA LYS A 4 -8.63 -5.50 23.58
C LYS A 4 -7.73 -5.31 22.35
N LEU A 5 -8.27 -4.68 21.28
CA LEU A 5 -7.51 -4.35 20.07
C LEU A 5 -6.47 -3.24 20.32
N TRP A 6 -6.89 -2.16 20.98
CA TRP A 6 -6.07 -0.98 21.25
C TRP A 6 -5.10 -1.24 22.41
N SER A 7 -4.15 -2.15 22.20
CA SER A 7 -3.03 -2.35 23.11
C SER A 7 -1.98 -1.27 22.93
N ARG A 8 -1.12 -1.04 23.93
CA ARG A 8 -0.01 -0.10 23.83
C ARG A 8 0.91 -0.41 22.66
N ASP A 9 1.15 -1.70 22.40
CA ASP A 9 2.03 -2.13 21.32
C ASP A 9 1.38 -1.93 19.93
N PHE A 10 0.06 -2.14 19.81
CA PHE A 10 -0.68 -1.83 18.58
C PHE A 10 -0.69 -0.33 18.28
N ILE A 11 -0.87 0.51 19.30
CA ILE A 11 -0.78 1.98 19.15
C ILE A 11 0.63 2.38 18.72
N ASN A 12 1.67 1.84 19.36
CA ASN A 12 3.06 2.18 19.03
C ASN A 12 3.43 1.76 17.60
N VAL A 13 3.05 0.56 17.13
CA VAL A 13 3.33 0.15 15.74
C VAL A 13 2.53 0.99 14.74
N SER A 14 1.31 1.41 15.09
CA SER A 14 0.49 2.31 14.27
C SER A 14 1.10 3.69 14.16
N VAL A 15 1.52 4.29 15.27
CA VAL A 15 2.20 5.61 15.31
C VAL A 15 3.51 5.55 14.54
N THR A 16 4.33 4.52 14.75
CA THR A 16 5.57 4.31 13.98
C THR A 16 5.29 4.28 12.48
N THR A 17 4.32 3.48 12.05
CA THR A 17 3.96 3.35 10.64
C THR A 17 3.46 4.66 10.05
N PHE A 18 2.66 5.42 10.80
CA PHE A 18 2.19 6.74 10.38
C PHE A 18 3.35 7.73 10.18
N LEU A 19 4.25 7.85 11.18
CA LEU A 19 5.38 8.76 11.13
C LEU A 19 6.35 8.41 9.99
N MET A 20 6.61 7.13 9.80
CA MET A 20 7.46 6.65 8.70
C MET A 20 6.80 6.88 7.33
N ALA A 21 5.48 6.68 7.23
CA ALA A 21 4.75 6.98 6.00
C ALA A 21 4.74 8.49 5.70
N CYS A 22 4.56 9.34 6.71
CA CYS A 22 4.70 10.79 6.54
C CYS A 22 6.10 11.15 6.04
N SER A 23 7.16 10.63 6.65
CA SER A 23 8.54 10.83 6.22
C SER A 23 8.75 10.45 4.73
N PHE A 24 8.16 9.32 4.30
CA PHE A 24 8.21 8.87 2.91
C PHE A 24 7.41 9.79 1.96
N PHE A 25 6.16 10.09 2.30
CA PHE A 25 5.27 10.88 1.44
C PHE A 25 5.64 12.37 1.35
N LEU A 26 6.45 12.89 2.28
CA LEU A 26 7.04 14.23 2.14
C LEU A 26 7.92 14.34 0.88
N LEU A 27 8.65 13.29 0.49
CA LEU A 27 9.54 13.34 -0.67
C LEU A 27 8.84 13.06 -2.00
N MET A 28 7.70 12.36 -1.98
CA MET A 28 7.07 11.89 -3.23
C MET A 28 6.74 13.02 -4.24
N PRO A 29 6.05 14.11 -3.85
CA PRO A 29 5.73 15.18 -4.79
C PRO A 29 6.91 16.11 -5.09
N THR A 30 7.90 16.17 -4.20
CA THR A 30 8.95 17.20 -4.26
C THR A 30 10.19 16.73 -5.01
N ILE A 31 10.48 15.42 -5.06
CA ILE A 31 11.61 14.89 -5.85
C ILE A 31 11.50 15.26 -7.34
N PRO A 32 10.37 15.07 -8.03
CA PRO A 32 10.25 15.49 -9.43
C PRO A 32 10.49 16.99 -9.62
N ILE A 33 9.98 17.81 -8.71
CA ILE A 33 10.15 19.27 -8.75
C ILE A 33 11.63 19.62 -8.58
N TYR A 34 12.30 19.09 -7.57
CA TYR A 34 13.74 19.30 -7.31
C TYR A 34 14.61 18.89 -8.52
N LEU A 35 14.34 17.73 -9.09
CA LEU A 35 15.08 17.23 -10.27
C LEU A 35 14.88 18.13 -11.49
N ALA A 36 13.63 18.61 -11.74
CA ALA A 36 13.32 19.44 -12.88
C ALA A 36 13.83 20.88 -12.70
N GLU A 37 13.61 21.48 -11.55
CA GLU A 37 13.85 22.90 -11.32
C GLU A 37 15.29 23.21 -10.91
N GLU A 38 15.87 22.43 -9.98
CA GLU A 38 17.20 22.68 -9.45
C GLU A 38 18.31 21.95 -10.22
N LEU A 39 18.11 20.65 -10.51
CA LEU A 39 19.11 19.86 -11.23
C LEU A 39 18.95 19.89 -12.76
N LYS A 40 17.89 20.53 -13.27
CA LYS A 40 17.60 20.65 -14.72
C LYS A 40 17.58 19.30 -15.46
N VAL A 41 17.10 18.25 -14.77
CA VAL A 41 17.06 16.89 -15.31
C VAL A 41 15.91 16.74 -16.30
N PRO A 42 16.12 16.17 -17.50
CA PRO A 42 15.05 15.87 -18.45
C PRO A 42 13.97 14.96 -17.85
N HIS A 43 12.68 15.19 -18.22
CA HIS A 43 11.54 14.44 -17.67
C HIS A 43 11.68 12.92 -17.80
N ALA A 44 12.24 12.42 -18.91
CA ALA A 44 12.49 10.98 -19.10
C ALA A 44 13.41 10.39 -18.02
N GLN A 45 14.45 11.11 -17.60
CA GLN A 45 15.35 10.68 -16.56
C GLN A 45 14.73 10.78 -15.16
N ILE A 46 13.83 11.74 -14.93
CA ILE A 46 13.03 11.84 -13.69
C ILE A 46 12.22 10.55 -13.51
N GLY A 47 11.58 10.06 -14.58
CA GLY A 47 10.88 8.78 -14.57
C GLY A 47 11.77 7.61 -14.13
N VAL A 48 13.02 7.54 -14.61
CA VAL A 48 13.98 6.51 -14.19
C VAL A 48 14.31 6.61 -12.70
N VAL A 49 14.52 7.82 -12.19
CA VAL A 49 14.79 8.04 -10.75
C VAL A 49 13.61 7.56 -9.90
N LEU A 50 12.39 7.89 -10.29
CA LEU A 50 11.19 7.50 -9.53
C LEU A 50 10.93 5.99 -9.60
N SER A 51 11.08 5.39 -10.77
CA SER A 51 10.85 3.95 -10.98
C SER A 51 11.89 3.07 -10.29
N SER A 52 13.12 3.57 -10.06
CA SER A 52 14.16 2.81 -9.36
C SER A 52 13.73 2.37 -7.96
N TYR A 53 12.97 3.21 -7.26
CA TYR A 53 12.41 2.90 -5.95
C TYR A 53 11.35 1.78 -6.04
N ALA A 54 10.44 1.87 -6.99
CA ALA A 54 9.42 0.86 -7.20
C ALA A 54 10.04 -0.49 -7.59
N PHE A 55 11.08 -0.47 -8.44
CA PHE A 55 11.83 -1.67 -8.83
C PHE A 55 12.53 -2.32 -7.63
N ALA A 56 13.11 -1.53 -6.73
CA ALA A 56 13.67 -2.03 -5.48
C ALA A 56 12.63 -2.74 -4.61
N LEU A 57 11.41 -2.19 -4.53
CA LEU A 57 10.31 -2.81 -3.78
C LEU A 57 9.92 -4.17 -4.36
N LEU A 58 9.79 -4.29 -5.68
CA LEU A 58 9.45 -5.55 -6.34
C LEU A 58 10.48 -6.66 -6.02
N ILE A 59 11.76 -6.30 -5.96
CA ILE A 59 12.83 -7.24 -5.63
C ILE A 59 12.79 -7.60 -4.15
N ILE A 60 12.77 -6.59 -3.25
CA ILE A 60 13.01 -6.83 -1.83
C ILE A 60 11.83 -7.46 -1.08
N ARG A 61 10.58 -7.28 -1.55
CA ARG A 61 9.40 -7.78 -0.83
C ARG A 61 9.40 -9.28 -0.59
N PRO A 62 9.66 -10.15 -1.59
CA PRO A 62 9.74 -11.59 -1.35
C PRO A 62 10.83 -11.95 -0.33
N PHE A 63 12.01 -11.34 -0.45
CA PHE A 63 13.10 -11.54 0.50
C PHE A 63 12.76 -11.05 1.90
N SER A 64 12.09 -9.90 2.02
CA SER A 64 11.65 -9.35 3.30
C SER A 64 10.69 -10.29 4.03
N GLY A 65 9.76 -10.92 3.29
CA GLY A 65 8.85 -11.91 3.85
C GLY A 65 9.59 -13.10 4.43
N PHE A 66 10.53 -13.67 3.67
CA PHE A 66 11.38 -14.76 4.12
C PHE A 66 12.22 -14.38 5.35
N LEU A 67 12.86 -13.21 5.33
CA LEU A 67 13.67 -12.73 6.45
C LEU A 67 12.84 -12.54 7.73
N VAL A 68 11.63 -11.97 7.63
CA VAL A 68 10.73 -11.75 8.76
C VAL A 68 10.22 -13.08 9.36
N ASP A 69 10.13 -14.14 8.56
CA ASP A 69 9.72 -15.45 9.03
C ASP A 69 10.85 -16.21 9.75
N ILE A 70 12.12 -16.00 9.35
CA ILE A 70 13.28 -16.68 9.92
C ILE A 70 13.87 -15.93 11.10
N TYR A 71 14.08 -14.62 10.94
CA TYR A 71 14.75 -13.81 11.94
C TYR A 71 13.77 -13.22 12.96
N SER A 72 14.32 -12.76 14.09
CA SER A 72 13.56 -12.03 15.09
C SER A 72 12.99 -10.74 14.47
N ARG A 73 11.67 -10.59 14.49
CA ARG A 73 10.95 -9.51 13.78
C ARG A 73 11.35 -8.11 14.22
N LYS A 74 11.50 -7.89 15.53
CA LYS A 74 11.84 -6.55 16.06
C LYS A 74 13.21 -6.04 15.63
N PRO A 75 14.32 -6.80 15.75
CA PRO A 75 15.62 -6.35 15.25
C PRO A 75 15.63 -6.07 13.76
N LEU A 76 15.00 -6.92 12.94
CA LEU A 76 14.89 -6.73 11.50
C LEU A 76 14.06 -5.47 11.16
N TYR A 77 12.98 -5.22 11.87
CA TYR A 77 12.16 -4.03 11.74
C TYR A 77 12.96 -2.77 12.06
N LEU A 78 13.64 -2.74 13.22
CA LEU A 78 14.49 -1.60 13.63
C LEU A 78 15.63 -1.37 12.63
N PHE A 79 16.27 -2.43 12.15
CA PHE A 79 17.29 -2.34 11.09
C PHE A 79 16.72 -1.64 9.85
N GLY A 80 15.60 -2.11 9.33
CA GLY A 80 14.94 -1.49 8.17
C GLY A 80 14.61 -0.02 8.40
N LEU A 81 14.02 0.32 9.57
CA LEU A 81 13.63 1.69 9.91
C LEU A 81 14.84 2.63 10.03
N VAL A 82 15.88 2.22 10.75
CA VAL A 82 17.07 3.05 10.97
C VAL A 82 17.77 3.34 9.63
N PHE A 83 17.99 2.31 8.82
CA PHE A 83 18.62 2.51 7.51
C PHE A 83 17.73 3.29 6.54
N PHE A 84 16.40 3.12 6.59
CA PHE A 84 15.47 3.97 5.84
C PHE A 84 15.65 5.45 6.21
N VAL A 85 15.74 5.78 7.51
CA VAL A 85 15.97 7.17 7.95
C VAL A 85 17.37 7.67 7.57
N VAL A 86 18.39 6.82 7.69
CA VAL A 86 19.78 7.17 7.31
C VAL A 86 19.88 7.51 5.82
N MET A 87 19.12 6.83 4.94
CA MET A 87 19.13 7.13 3.51
C MET A 87 18.68 8.55 3.18
N PHE A 88 17.87 9.22 4.03
CA PHE A 88 17.53 10.62 3.82
C PHE A 88 18.76 11.55 3.85
N LEU A 89 19.81 11.20 4.62
CA LEU A 89 21.05 11.99 4.65
C LEU A 89 21.72 12.01 3.26
N GLY A 90 21.56 10.95 2.47
CA GLY A 90 22.11 10.89 1.11
C GLY A 90 21.55 11.96 0.19
N TYR A 91 20.32 12.43 0.40
CA TYR A 91 19.70 13.46 -0.45
C TYR A 91 20.34 14.85 -0.29
N TYR A 92 21.09 15.11 0.78
CA TYR A 92 21.89 16.33 0.92
C TYR A 92 23.10 16.39 -0.03
N PHE A 93 23.58 15.22 -0.48
CA PHE A 93 24.81 15.10 -1.27
C PHE A 93 24.52 14.73 -2.73
N VAL A 94 23.27 14.81 -3.16
CA VAL A 94 22.88 14.45 -4.54
C VAL A 94 23.34 15.52 -5.50
N VAL A 95 24.28 15.17 -6.37
CA VAL A 95 24.82 16.04 -7.43
C VAL A 95 24.67 15.45 -8.83
N THR A 96 24.33 14.16 -8.96
CA THR A 96 24.15 13.47 -10.24
C THR A 96 22.91 12.59 -10.26
N VAL A 97 22.31 12.42 -11.44
CA VAL A 97 21.13 11.55 -11.65
C VAL A 97 21.44 10.10 -11.26
N ILE A 98 22.64 9.60 -11.61
CA ILE A 98 23.04 8.22 -11.30
C ILE A 98 23.08 8.00 -9.78
N PHE A 99 23.67 8.95 -9.04
CA PHE A 99 23.69 8.86 -7.58
C PHE A 99 22.26 8.87 -7.00
N PHE A 100 21.36 9.69 -7.57
CA PHE A 100 19.95 9.74 -7.16
C PHE A 100 19.26 8.40 -7.41
N VAL A 101 19.45 7.78 -8.58
CA VAL A 101 18.88 6.46 -8.92
C VAL A 101 19.34 5.41 -7.91
N ILE A 102 20.66 5.33 -7.62
CA ILE A 102 21.23 4.37 -6.67
C ILE A 102 20.66 4.62 -5.26
N LEU A 103 20.64 5.87 -4.83
CA LEU A 103 20.11 6.25 -3.52
C LEU A 103 18.63 5.86 -3.37
N ARG A 104 17.80 6.16 -4.37
CA ARG A 104 16.38 5.80 -4.41
C ARG A 104 16.18 4.28 -4.40
N PHE A 105 16.99 3.55 -5.15
CA PHE A 105 16.93 2.09 -5.17
C PHE A 105 17.24 1.52 -3.79
N ILE A 106 18.36 1.91 -3.16
CA ILE A 106 18.74 1.43 -1.83
C ILE A 106 17.69 1.85 -0.78
N HIS A 107 17.20 3.08 -0.84
CA HIS A 107 16.16 3.58 0.03
C HIS A 107 14.87 2.73 -0.07
N GLY A 108 14.50 2.34 -1.29
CA GLY A 108 13.37 1.43 -1.55
C GLY A 108 13.55 0.04 -0.92
N LEU A 109 14.77 -0.50 -0.90
CA LEU A 109 15.05 -1.79 -0.24
C LEU A 109 14.71 -1.71 1.27
N PHE A 110 15.16 -0.68 1.96
CA PHE A 110 14.90 -0.52 3.40
C PHE A 110 13.42 -0.22 3.69
N TRP A 111 12.73 0.52 2.83
CA TRP A 111 11.29 0.70 2.94
C TRP A 111 10.53 -0.62 2.80
N GLY A 112 10.91 -1.46 1.84
CA GLY A 112 10.31 -2.79 1.64
C GLY A 112 10.46 -3.67 2.88
N ILE A 113 11.67 -3.76 3.47
CA ILE A 113 11.92 -4.50 4.71
C ILE A 113 11.06 -3.94 5.85
N SER A 114 11.03 -2.62 6.02
CA SER A 114 10.29 -1.95 7.09
C SER A 114 8.80 -2.19 7.00
N THR A 115 8.21 -2.05 5.82
CA THR A 115 6.75 -2.20 5.63
C THR A 115 6.28 -3.64 5.79
N VAL A 116 7.02 -4.63 5.28
CA VAL A 116 6.70 -6.06 5.50
C VAL A 116 6.82 -6.40 6.98
N SER A 117 7.89 -5.94 7.66
CA SER A 117 8.08 -6.18 9.09
C SER A 117 6.98 -5.52 9.93
N ALA A 118 6.63 -4.25 9.65
CA ALA A 118 5.58 -3.52 10.35
C ALA A 118 4.22 -4.23 10.25
N ASN A 119 3.81 -4.61 9.03
CA ASN A 119 2.57 -5.34 8.79
C ASN A 119 2.56 -6.68 9.55
N THR A 120 3.66 -7.42 9.50
CA THR A 120 3.75 -8.73 10.18
C THR A 120 3.69 -8.58 11.70
N ILE A 121 4.40 -7.59 12.28
CA ILE A 121 4.35 -7.27 13.71
C ILE A 121 2.93 -6.84 14.13
N ALA A 122 2.28 -5.97 13.34
CA ALA A 122 0.91 -5.55 13.62
C ALA A 122 -0.04 -6.74 13.68
N ILE A 123 0.04 -7.67 12.73
CA ILE A 123 -0.79 -8.88 12.68
C ILE A 123 -0.52 -9.81 13.88
N ASP A 124 0.73 -9.91 14.36
CA ASP A 124 1.04 -10.70 15.55
C ASP A 124 0.46 -10.11 16.85
N ILE A 125 0.34 -8.78 16.89
CA ILE A 125 -0.21 -8.06 18.06
C ILE A 125 -1.73 -8.07 18.04
N ILE A 126 -2.35 -8.06 16.86
CA ILE A 126 -3.81 -8.05 16.70
C ILE A 126 -4.39 -9.40 17.12
N PRO A 127 -5.41 -9.42 18.02
CA PRO A 127 -6.11 -10.64 18.37
C PRO A 127 -6.73 -11.31 17.15
N SER A 128 -6.68 -12.65 17.09
CA SER A 128 -7.23 -13.43 15.97
C SER A 128 -8.72 -13.18 15.73
N SER A 129 -9.49 -13.01 16.82
CA SER A 129 -10.92 -12.70 16.80
C SER A 129 -11.28 -11.32 16.22
N ARG A 130 -10.29 -10.42 16.03
CA ARG A 130 -10.47 -9.05 15.52
C ARG A 130 -9.46 -8.71 14.42
N ARG A 131 -9.00 -9.72 13.68
CA ARG A 131 -7.89 -9.59 12.73
C ARG A 131 -8.20 -8.62 11.59
N ALA A 132 -9.33 -8.77 10.91
CA ALA A 132 -9.69 -7.90 9.80
C ALA A 132 -9.98 -6.47 10.26
N GLU A 133 -10.62 -6.30 11.42
CA GLU A 133 -10.84 -4.99 12.04
C GLU A 133 -9.49 -4.31 12.35
N GLY A 134 -8.56 -5.04 12.97
CA GLY A 134 -7.24 -4.51 13.32
C GLY A 134 -6.38 -4.15 12.12
N ILE A 135 -6.33 -5.01 11.09
CA ILE A 135 -5.64 -4.72 9.82
C ILE A 135 -6.27 -3.47 9.17
N GLY A 136 -7.60 -3.35 9.22
CA GLY A 136 -8.31 -2.18 8.71
C GLY A 136 -7.83 -0.88 9.36
N TYR A 137 -7.83 -0.80 10.69
CA TYR A 137 -7.34 0.37 11.42
C TYR A 137 -5.85 0.62 11.20
N PHE A 138 -5.02 -0.42 11.16
CA PHE A 138 -3.61 -0.28 10.89
C PHE A 138 -3.36 0.36 9.51
N GLY A 139 -4.10 -0.06 8.47
CA GLY A 139 -3.98 0.50 7.13
C GLY A 139 -4.43 1.97 7.01
N VAL A 140 -5.27 2.49 7.93
CA VAL A 140 -5.67 3.91 7.94
C VAL A 140 -4.47 4.84 8.10
N ASN A 141 -3.45 4.43 8.86
CA ASN A 141 -2.24 5.23 9.09
C ASN A 141 -1.56 5.62 7.77
N MET A 142 -1.41 4.67 6.85
CA MET A 142 -0.83 4.90 5.53
C MET A 142 -1.67 5.87 4.69
N ASN A 143 -3.00 5.71 4.72
CA ASN A 143 -3.91 6.55 3.95
C ASN A 143 -3.93 8.00 4.46
N ILE A 144 -3.92 8.20 5.79
CA ILE A 144 -3.84 9.54 6.38
C ILE A 144 -2.51 10.20 6.04
N ALA A 145 -1.39 9.48 6.16
CA ALA A 145 -0.07 10.00 5.79
C ALA A 145 -0.03 10.39 4.31
N MET A 146 -0.57 9.55 3.41
CA MET A 146 -0.63 9.83 1.98
C MET A 146 -1.50 11.05 1.63
N ALA A 147 -2.53 11.33 2.43
CA ALA A 147 -3.40 12.50 2.22
C ALA A 147 -2.77 13.80 2.72
N ILE A 148 -2.09 13.76 3.87
CA ILE A 148 -1.61 14.98 4.57
C ILE A 148 -0.17 15.33 4.18
N ALA A 149 0.74 14.36 4.12
CA ALA A 149 2.16 14.63 3.96
C ALA A 149 2.52 15.31 2.62
N PRO A 150 1.94 14.97 1.46
CA PRO A 150 2.21 15.68 0.20
C PRO A 150 1.84 17.16 0.24
N PHE A 151 0.72 17.51 0.90
CA PHE A 151 0.32 18.91 1.07
C PHE A 151 1.35 19.67 1.89
N ILE A 152 1.74 19.12 3.05
CA ILE A 152 2.77 19.71 3.92
C ILE A 152 4.11 19.82 3.18
N ALA A 153 4.45 18.81 2.36
CA ALA A 153 5.69 18.78 1.59
C ALA A 153 5.81 19.96 0.64
N VAL A 154 4.77 20.26 -0.13
CA VAL A 154 4.75 21.38 -1.07
C VAL A 154 4.89 22.71 -0.33
N VAL A 155 4.21 22.88 0.81
CA VAL A 155 4.32 24.09 1.65
C VAL A 155 5.75 24.26 2.17
N ILE A 156 6.37 23.20 2.70
CA ILE A 156 7.76 23.28 3.19
C ILE A 156 8.72 23.55 2.03
N TYR A 157 8.58 22.86 0.91
CA TYR A 157 9.45 23.03 -0.26
C TYR A 157 9.42 24.45 -0.79
N ASN A 158 8.23 25.01 -1.01
CA ASN A 158 8.07 26.35 -1.59
C ASN A 158 8.57 27.48 -0.67
N ASN A 159 8.45 27.33 0.66
CA ASN A 159 8.84 28.38 1.58
C ASN A 159 10.25 28.24 2.14
N TYR A 160 10.78 26.99 2.24
CA TYR A 160 12.03 26.70 2.96
C TYR A 160 13.02 25.83 2.18
N GLY A 161 12.63 25.38 0.97
CA GLY A 161 13.47 24.61 0.06
C GLY A 161 13.63 23.11 0.42
N PHE A 162 14.33 22.39 -0.47
CA PHE A 162 14.48 20.94 -0.44
C PHE A 162 15.21 20.41 0.81
N HIS A 163 16.27 21.10 1.24
CA HIS A 163 17.06 20.67 2.41
C HIS A 163 16.26 20.70 3.71
N THR A 164 15.42 21.73 3.90
CA THR A 164 14.52 21.81 5.07
C THR A 164 13.48 20.69 5.04
N LEU A 165 12.97 20.35 3.86
CA LEU A 165 12.06 19.22 3.68
C LEU A 165 12.71 17.90 4.09
N ILE A 166 13.97 17.65 3.68
CA ILE A 166 14.73 16.46 4.08
C ILE A 166 14.92 16.43 5.60
N SER A 167 15.26 17.58 6.22
CA SER A 167 15.36 17.67 7.68
C SER A 167 14.06 17.29 8.38
N ALA A 168 12.92 17.75 7.85
CA ALA A 168 11.60 17.41 8.37
C ALA A 168 11.31 15.89 8.21
N ALA A 169 11.66 15.29 7.07
CA ALA A 169 11.51 13.86 6.84
C ALA A 169 12.37 13.04 7.80
N ILE A 170 13.62 13.45 8.05
CA ILE A 170 14.52 12.82 9.05
C ILE A 170 13.92 12.94 10.45
N ALA A 171 13.44 14.11 10.84
CA ALA A 171 12.86 14.31 12.17
C ALA A 171 11.63 13.40 12.39
N MET A 172 10.72 13.32 11.41
CA MET A 172 9.58 12.41 11.45
C MET A 172 10.03 10.93 11.52
N GLY A 173 11.02 10.56 10.72
CA GLY A 173 11.62 9.22 10.75
C GLY A 173 12.25 8.87 12.09
N CYS A 174 13.03 9.79 12.69
CA CYS A 174 13.63 9.60 14.02
C CYS A 174 12.57 9.42 15.12
N LEU A 175 11.50 10.20 15.09
CA LEU A 175 10.36 10.01 16.00
C LEU A 175 9.71 8.63 15.79
N GLY A 176 9.58 8.19 14.54
CA GLY A 176 9.07 6.85 14.21
C GLY A 176 9.97 5.73 14.75
N VAL A 177 11.29 5.83 14.55
CA VAL A 177 12.26 4.88 15.11
C VAL A 177 12.18 4.86 16.64
N SER A 178 12.11 6.02 17.28
CA SER A 178 11.98 6.14 18.74
C SER A 178 10.73 5.43 19.26
N ALA A 179 9.56 5.60 18.59
CA ALA A 179 8.35 4.90 18.94
C ALA A 179 8.48 3.37 18.74
N ALA A 180 9.16 2.93 17.68
CA ALA A 180 9.39 1.52 17.38
C ALA A 180 10.18 0.77 18.45
N VAL A 181 11.12 1.43 19.12
CA VAL A 181 11.91 0.83 20.20
C VAL A 181 11.04 0.31 21.34
N PHE A 182 9.92 0.97 21.63
CA PHE A 182 9.03 0.61 22.73
C PHE A 182 8.01 -0.50 22.36
N ILE A 183 7.94 -0.95 21.10
CA ILE A 183 7.04 -2.04 20.68
C ILE A 183 7.51 -3.36 21.29
N LYS A 184 6.61 -4.05 21.99
CA LYS A 184 6.82 -5.42 22.46
C LYS A 184 6.20 -6.39 21.46
N VAL A 185 7.06 -7.12 20.76
CA VAL A 185 6.64 -8.14 19.81
C VAL A 185 6.47 -9.48 20.53
N PRO A 186 5.37 -10.22 20.30
CA PRO A 186 5.19 -11.55 20.87
C PRO A 186 6.38 -12.47 20.60
N LYS A 187 6.85 -13.19 21.63
CA LYS A 187 7.95 -14.14 21.49
C LYS A 187 7.51 -15.30 20.60
N ARG A 188 8.37 -15.69 19.67
CA ARG A 188 8.20 -16.88 18.82
C ARG A 188 9.26 -17.90 19.14
N PRO A 189 8.98 -19.18 18.93
CA PRO A 189 10.01 -20.21 18.95
C PRO A 189 11.13 -19.83 17.97
N LYS A 190 12.38 -20.00 18.38
CA LYS A 190 13.50 -19.80 17.44
C LYS A 190 13.43 -20.87 16.35
N VAL A 191 13.65 -20.45 15.11
CA VAL A 191 13.81 -21.39 14.01
C VAL A 191 15.18 -22.06 14.20
N GLU A 192 15.18 -23.32 14.65
CA GLU A 192 16.40 -24.07 14.95
C GLU A 192 17.23 -24.40 13.70
N LYS A 193 16.56 -24.64 12.58
CA LYS A 193 17.21 -24.83 11.27
C LYS A 193 16.62 -23.87 10.27
N ILE A 194 17.48 -23.09 9.59
CA ILE A 194 17.05 -22.27 8.48
C ILE A 194 16.47 -23.21 7.42
N PRO A 195 15.18 -23.09 7.08
CA PRO A 195 14.57 -23.97 6.10
C PRO A 195 15.22 -23.79 4.74
N ALA A 196 15.25 -24.85 3.94
CA ALA A 196 15.76 -24.78 2.57
C ALA A 196 15.06 -23.64 1.79
N VAL A 197 15.83 -22.95 0.99
CA VAL A 197 15.31 -21.89 0.12
C VAL A 197 14.40 -22.54 -0.93
N SER A 198 13.11 -22.20 -0.89
CA SER A 198 12.09 -22.70 -1.81
C SER A 198 11.14 -21.60 -2.20
N LEU A 199 10.49 -21.69 -3.35
CA LEU A 199 9.60 -20.63 -3.87
C LEU A 199 8.43 -20.32 -2.93
N ASP A 200 7.92 -21.33 -2.19
CA ASP A 200 6.84 -21.19 -1.22
C ASP A 200 7.23 -20.38 0.04
N ARG A 201 8.52 -20.08 0.22
CA ARG A 201 9.05 -19.18 1.26
C ARG A 201 9.17 -17.73 0.83
N PHE A 202 9.18 -17.48 -0.49
CA PHE A 202 9.23 -16.14 -1.06
C PHE A 202 7.88 -15.65 -1.51
N PHE A 203 7.02 -16.58 -1.91
CA PHE A 203 5.69 -16.31 -2.44
C PHE A 203 4.72 -17.39 -1.98
N LEU A 204 3.52 -16.99 -1.57
CA LEU A 204 2.46 -17.91 -1.15
C LEU A 204 1.85 -18.59 -2.38
N LEU A 205 2.49 -19.67 -2.86
CA LEU A 205 2.11 -20.35 -4.11
C LEU A 205 0.65 -20.83 -4.13
N GLN A 206 0.14 -21.36 -3.01
CA GLN A 206 -1.26 -21.77 -2.90
C GLN A 206 -2.25 -20.60 -3.07
N GLY A 207 -1.80 -19.35 -2.83
CA GLY A 207 -2.59 -18.13 -2.99
C GLY A 207 -2.54 -17.51 -4.38
N TRP A 208 -1.95 -18.16 -5.39
CA TRP A 208 -1.77 -17.56 -6.71
C TRP A 208 -3.06 -17.06 -7.39
N PRO A 209 -4.27 -17.71 -7.28
CA PRO A 209 -5.48 -17.18 -7.88
C PRO A 209 -5.95 -15.90 -7.20
N ILE A 210 -5.70 -15.79 -5.88
CA ILE A 210 -6.00 -14.58 -5.10
C ILE A 210 -5.03 -13.45 -5.50
N PHE A 211 -3.77 -13.80 -5.79
CA PHE A 211 -2.77 -12.86 -6.27
C PHE A 211 -3.14 -12.25 -7.64
N ILE A 212 -3.57 -13.08 -8.61
CA ILE A 212 -4.05 -12.58 -9.91
C ILE A 212 -5.29 -11.69 -9.74
N ASN A 213 -6.21 -12.10 -8.88
CA ASN A 213 -7.39 -11.30 -8.55
C ASN A 213 -6.99 -9.92 -7.99
N GLN A 214 -6.02 -9.91 -7.06
CA GLN A 214 -5.49 -8.70 -6.47
C GLN A 214 -4.78 -7.80 -7.50
N LEU A 215 -4.03 -8.36 -8.44
CA LEU A 215 -3.38 -7.60 -9.51
C LEU A 215 -4.39 -6.76 -10.29
N PHE A 216 -5.50 -7.36 -10.72
CA PHE A 216 -6.55 -6.65 -11.47
C PHE A 216 -7.22 -5.55 -10.65
N LEU A 217 -7.48 -5.81 -9.38
CA LEU A 217 -8.09 -4.82 -8.49
C LEU A 217 -7.10 -3.68 -8.14
N SER A 218 -5.83 -4.00 -7.91
CA SER A 218 -4.79 -3.00 -7.65
C SER A 218 -4.42 -2.19 -8.90
N PHE A 219 -4.59 -2.75 -10.11
CA PHE A 219 -4.51 -2.01 -11.37
C PHE A 219 -5.44 -0.80 -11.35
N GLY A 220 -6.70 -1.00 -10.98
CA GLY A 220 -7.66 0.09 -10.86
C GLY A 220 -7.25 1.14 -9.83
N TRP A 221 -6.67 0.75 -8.71
CA TRP A 221 -6.11 1.70 -7.74
C TRP A 221 -4.99 2.55 -8.36
N GLY A 222 -4.10 1.91 -9.15
CA GLY A 222 -3.01 2.60 -9.85
C GLY A 222 -3.53 3.63 -10.85
N THR A 223 -4.56 3.31 -11.64
CA THR A 223 -5.18 4.27 -12.59
C THR A 223 -5.82 5.45 -11.87
N LEU A 224 -6.47 5.23 -10.72
CA LEU A 224 -7.07 6.32 -9.93
C LEU A 224 -6.02 7.28 -9.40
N VAL A 225 -4.99 6.75 -8.75
CA VAL A 225 -3.94 7.58 -8.13
C VAL A 225 -3.20 8.42 -9.18
N ALA A 226 -2.95 7.85 -10.36
CA ALA A 226 -2.21 8.53 -11.42
C ALA A 226 -3.08 9.53 -12.22
N PHE A 227 -4.33 9.17 -12.53
CA PHE A 227 -5.05 9.86 -13.61
C PHE A 227 -6.38 10.50 -13.20
N ALA A 228 -6.91 10.26 -11.99
CA ALA A 228 -8.24 10.78 -11.63
C ALA A 228 -8.33 12.31 -11.69
N VAL A 229 -7.27 13.04 -11.31
CA VAL A 229 -7.23 14.50 -11.38
C VAL A 229 -7.15 15.01 -12.82
N LEU A 230 -6.36 14.33 -13.66
CA LEU A 230 -6.23 14.66 -15.08
C LEU A 230 -7.55 14.44 -15.81
N TYR A 231 -8.20 13.31 -15.57
CA TYR A 231 -9.53 13.04 -16.10
C TYR A 231 -10.57 14.07 -15.65
N GLY A 232 -10.57 14.45 -14.38
CA GLY A 232 -11.45 15.51 -13.88
C GLY A 232 -11.26 16.84 -14.60
N LYS A 233 -10.01 17.20 -14.95
CA LYS A 233 -9.71 18.40 -15.75
C LYS A 233 -10.23 18.27 -17.18
N GLU A 234 -10.06 17.09 -17.82
CA GLU A 234 -10.57 16.81 -19.18
C GLU A 234 -12.08 17.01 -19.26
N ILE A 235 -12.83 16.51 -18.28
CA ILE A 235 -14.29 16.69 -18.21
C ILE A 235 -14.71 18.03 -17.58
N SER A 236 -13.79 19.04 -17.55
CA SER A 236 -14.06 20.42 -17.16
C SER A 236 -14.47 20.61 -15.68
N ILE A 237 -14.00 19.76 -14.77
CA ILE A 237 -14.22 19.95 -13.33
C ILE A 237 -13.14 20.89 -12.78
N ALA A 238 -13.54 22.08 -12.35
CA ALA A 238 -12.63 23.16 -11.94
C ALA A 238 -11.68 22.75 -10.79
N ASN A 239 -12.15 21.95 -9.83
CA ASN A 239 -11.33 21.42 -8.72
C ASN A 239 -11.39 19.91 -8.68
N SER A 240 -10.74 19.25 -9.64
CA SER A 240 -10.72 17.79 -9.76
C SER A 240 -10.03 17.08 -8.58
N GLY A 241 -9.24 17.79 -7.78
CA GLY A 241 -8.64 17.25 -6.54
C GLY A 241 -9.68 16.86 -5.47
N VAL A 242 -10.90 17.39 -5.55
CA VAL A 242 -12.03 17.02 -4.68
C VAL A 242 -12.30 15.51 -4.73
N PHE A 243 -11.95 14.83 -5.82
CA PHE A 243 -12.01 13.37 -5.96
C PHE A 243 -11.39 12.65 -4.78
N PHE A 244 -10.17 13.02 -4.41
CA PHE A 244 -9.46 12.35 -3.33
C PHE A 244 -10.07 12.59 -1.96
N LEU A 245 -10.75 13.72 -1.75
CA LEU A 245 -11.49 13.98 -0.51
C LEU A 245 -12.66 12.99 -0.36
N PHE A 246 -13.47 12.82 -1.40
CA PHE A 246 -14.59 11.87 -1.39
C PHE A 246 -14.11 10.41 -1.34
N LEU A 247 -13.05 10.07 -2.06
CA LEU A 247 -12.39 8.76 -2.00
C LEU A 247 -11.92 8.45 -0.57
N ALA A 248 -11.20 9.37 0.07
CA ALA A 248 -10.72 9.22 1.44
C ALA A 248 -11.87 9.07 2.45
N THR A 249 -12.94 9.86 2.30
CA THR A 249 -14.12 9.76 3.16
C THR A 249 -14.77 8.37 3.04
N GLY A 250 -14.89 7.83 1.82
CA GLY A 250 -15.38 6.48 1.58
C GLY A 250 -14.50 5.42 2.24
N ILE A 251 -13.17 5.55 2.11
CA ILE A 251 -12.20 4.65 2.75
C ILE A 251 -12.36 4.67 4.27
N VAL A 252 -12.39 5.84 4.89
CA VAL A 252 -12.51 5.96 6.35
C VAL A 252 -13.82 5.35 6.84
N LEU A 253 -14.94 5.63 6.17
CA LEU A 253 -16.24 5.09 6.54
C LEU A 253 -16.26 3.55 6.46
N SER A 254 -15.71 2.98 5.40
CA SER A 254 -15.63 1.52 5.24
C SER A 254 -14.79 0.84 6.31
N ARG A 255 -13.70 1.46 6.76
CA ARG A 255 -12.80 0.89 7.78
C ARG A 255 -13.48 0.68 9.14
N VAL A 256 -14.45 1.53 9.48
CA VAL A 256 -15.18 1.41 10.76
C VAL A 256 -16.14 0.19 10.75
N THR A 257 -16.63 -0.18 9.57
CA THR A 257 -17.72 -1.18 9.46
C THR A 257 -17.25 -2.53 8.90
N SER A 258 -16.49 -2.55 7.82
CA SER A 258 -16.20 -3.76 7.03
C SER A 258 -15.41 -4.83 7.79
N GLY A 259 -14.42 -4.44 8.58
CA GLY A 259 -13.58 -5.39 9.33
C GLY A 259 -14.38 -6.27 10.28
N ARG A 260 -15.36 -5.68 10.97
CA ARG A 260 -16.24 -6.42 11.90
C ARG A 260 -17.12 -7.44 11.20
N PHE A 261 -17.56 -7.16 9.96
CA PHE A 261 -18.33 -8.13 9.17
C PHE A 261 -17.47 -9.30 8.70
N VAL A 262 -16.22 -9.03 8.33
CA VAL A 262 -15.24 -10.08 7.97
C VAL A 262 -14.96 -10.98 9.16
N ASP A 263 -14.68 -10.42 10.33
CA ASP A 263 -14.39 -11.15 11.57
C ASP A 263 -15.59 -11.98 12.07
N ARG A 264 -16.82 -11.63 11.67
CA ARG A 264 -18.04 -12.42 11.92
C ARG A 264 -18.28 -13.55 10.92
N GLY A 265 -17.34 -13.85 10.05
CA GLY A 265 -17.44 -14.93 9.07
C GLY A 265 -18.10 -14.54 7.74
N HIS A 266 -18.38 -13.26 7.49
CA HIS A 266 -19.03 -12.80 6.24
C HIS A 266 -18.02 -12.39 5.17
N LEU A 267 -16.77 -12.89 5.22
CA LEU A 267 -15.66 -12.50 4.33
C LEU A 267 -16.07 -12.51 2.85
N HIS A 268 -16.67 -13.61 2.36
CA HIS A 268 -17.01 -13.72 0.93
C HIS A 268 -18.06 -12.71 0.49
N ARG A 269 -19.08 -12.44 1.34
CA ARG A 269 -20.10 -11.41 1.02
C ARG A 269 -19.48 -10.02 0.96
N VAL A 270 -18.58 -9.72 1.89
CA VAL A 270 -17.85 -8.45 1.96
C VAL A 270 -16.96 -8.28 0.73
N MET A 271 -16.24 -9.33 0.31
CA MET A 271 -15.40 -9.32 -0.89
C MET A 271 -16.23 -9.08 -2.16
N LEU A 272 -17.31 -9.83 -2.35
CA LEU A 272 -18.18 -9.66 -3.52
C LEU A 272 -18.78 -8.26 -3.58
N MET A 273 -19.27 -7.74 -2.47
CA MET A 273 -19.81 -6.38 -2.39
C MET A 273 -18.73 -5.34 -2.73
N ALA A 274 -17.54 -5.45 -2.16
CA ALA A 274 -16.44 -4.52 -2.40
C ALA A 274 -16.02 -4.51 -3.89
N ILE A 275 -15.82 -5.68 -4.50
CA ILE A 275 -15.44 -5.79 -5.92
C ILE A 275 -16.55 -5.24 -6.83
N SER A 276 -17.82 -5.54 -6.52
CA SER A 276 -18.97 -5.01 -7.27
C SER A 276 -19.06 -3.49 -7.18
N MET A 277 -18.82 -2.91 -5.98
CA MET A 277 -18.78 -1.46 -5.79
C MET A 277 -17.64 -0.82 -6.59
N ILE A 278 -16.47 -1.45 -6.64
CA ILE A 278 -15.32 -0.96 -7.41
C ILE A 278 -15.65 -0.99 -8.90
N ALA A 279 -16.17 -2.12 -9.43
CA ALA A 279 -16.54 -2.25 -10.84
C ALA A 279 -17.61 -1.23 -11.22
N GLY A 280 -18.71 -1.13 -10.45
CA GLY A 280 -19.77 -0.15 -10.67
C GLY A 280 -19.28 1.29 -10.53
N GLY A 281 -18.40 1.57 -9.57
CA GLY A 281 -17.77 2.86 -9.38
C GLY A 281 -16.95 3.30 -10.59
N PHE A 282 -16.17 2.40 -11.21
CA PHE A 282 -15.42 2.69 -12.44
C PHE A 282 -16.34 2.90 -13.64
N ILE A 283 -17.42 2.13 -13.77
CA ILE A 283 -18.41 2.35 -14.84
C ILE A 283 -19.05 3.73 -14.72
N CYS A 284 -19.51 4.09 -13.52
CA CYS A 284 -20.09 5.41 -13.26
C CYS A 284 -19.06 6.53 -13.51
N PHE A 285 -17.83 6.33 -13.07
CA PHE A 285 -16.74 7.28 -13.23
C PHE A 285 -16.39 7.54 -14.69
N ALA A 286 -16.41 6.49 -15.53
CA ALA A 286 -16.08 6.59 -16.94
C ALA A 286 -17.22 7.19 -17.81
N LEU A 287 -18.48 6.95 -17.46
CA LEU A 287 -19.62 7.28 -18.33
C LEU A 287 -20.27 8.63 -17.99
N PHE A 288 -20.16 9.11 -16.76
CA PHE A 288 -20.88 10.29 -16.31
C PHE A 288 -19.94 11.46 -15.97
N HIS A 289 -20.07 12.55 -16.70
CA HIS A 289 -19.17 13.70 -16.69
C HIS A 289 -19.69 14.88 -15.83
N SER A 290 -20.50 14.63 -14.81
CA SER A 290 -20.95 15.66 -13.88
C SER A 290 -20.16 15.63 -12.57
N ILE A 291 -19.94 16.80 -11.94
CA ILE A 291 -19.23 16.90 -10.66
C ILE A 291 -19.85 16.04 -9.56
N VAL A 292 -21.18 15.94 -9.53
CA VAL A 292 -21.90 15.15 -8.53
C VAL A 292 -21.58 13.66 -8.70
N LEU A 293 -21.64 13.13 -9.93
CA LEU A 293 -21.35 11.73 -10.19
C LEU A 293 -19.85 11.41 -10.12
N PHE A 294 -19.00 12.37 -10.44
CA PHE A 294 -17.56 12.30 -10.22
C PHE A 294 -17.22 12.11 -8.73
N CYS A 295 -17.80 12.92 -7.84
CA CYS A 295 -17.62 12.81 -6.40
C CYS A 295 -18.29 11.54 -5.83
N LEU A 296 -19.49 11.19 -6.30
CA LEU A 296 -20.19 9.97 -5.88
C LEU A 296 -19.42 8.71 -6.28
N SER A 297 -18.88 8.65 -7.50
CA SER A 297 -18.03 7.56 -7.96
C SER A 297 -16.79 7.42 -7.08
N ALA A 298 -16.11 8.55 -6.76
CA ALA A 298 -14.98 8.57 -5.83
C ALA A 298 -15.33 7.99 -4.46
N PHE A 299 -16.47 8.38 -3.90
CA PHE A 299 -16.96 7.90 -2.62
C PHE A 299 -17.24 6.37 -2.64
N ILE A 300 -17.93 5.90 -3.69
CA ILE A 300 -18.23 4.46 -3.88
C ILE A 300 -16.93 3.65 -4.04
N LEU A 301 -16.00 4.13 -4.87
CA LEU A 301 -14.67 3.54 -5.05
C LEU A 301 -13.91 3.53 -3.73
N GLY A 302 -14.01 4.59 -2.94
CA GLY A 302 -13.42 4.69 -1.61
C GLY A 302 -13.94 3.62 -0.65
N ILE A 303 -15.25 3.41 -0.59
CA ILE A 303 -15.84 2.32 0.22
C ILE A 303 -15.36 0.95 -0.27
N GLY A 304 -15.38 0.74 -1.59
CA GLY A 304 -14.93 -0.51 -2.22
C GLY A 304 -13.49 -0.84 -1.86
N TYR A 305 -12.55 0.04 -2.15
CA TYR A 305 -11.11 -0.17 -1.87
C TYR A 305 -10.78 -0.19 -0.39
N GLY A 306 -11.43 0.66 0.41
CA GLY A 306 -11.25 0.68 1.85
C GLY A 306 -11.68 -0.63 2.52
N THR A 307 -12.64 -1.34 1.93
CA THR A 307 -13.10 -2.68 2.35
C THR A 307 -12.22 -3.79 1.78
N LEU A 308 -11.87 -3.70 0.50
CA LEU A 308 -11.18 -4.74 -0.26
C LEU A 308 -9.79 -5.07 0.30
N PHE A 309 -8.94 -4.06 0.47
CA PHE A 309 -7.53 -4.31 0.80
C PHE A 309 -7.31 -4.99 2.15
N PRO A 310 -7.99 -4.61 3.26
CA PRO A 310 -7.88 -5.36 4.51
C PRO A 310 -8.44 -6.77 4.43
N ALA A 311 -9.54 -6.95 3.68
CA ALA A 311 -10.13 -8.27 3.49
C ALA A 311 -9.18 -9.20 2.72
N LEU A 312 -8.53 -8.72 1.64
CA LEU A 312 -7.50 -9.44 0.90
C LEU A 312 -6.31 -9.80 1.81
N GLN A 313 -5.80 -8.84 2.58
CA GLN A 313 -4.70 -9.10 3.50
C GLN A 313 -5.07 -10.17 4.54
N THR A 314 -6.31 -10.13 5.04
CA THR A 314 -6.85 -11.14 5.96
C THR A 314 -6.90 -12.53 5.30
N ILE A 315 -7.28 -12.61 4.02
CA ILE A 315 -7.28 -13.87 3.25
C ILE A 315 -5.88 -14.48 3.24
N TYR A 316 -4.85 -13.72 2.83
CA TYR A 316 -3.48 -14.23 2.79
C TYR A 316 -2.97 -14.70 4.16
N VAL A 317 -3.27 -13.93 5.21
CA VAL A 317 -2.84 -14.26 6.58
C VAL A 317 -3.53 -15.52 7.10
N ASN A 318 -4.83 -15.67 6.84
CA ASN A 318 -5.60 -16.83 7.31
C ASN A 318 -5.27 -18.14 6.55
N MET A 319 -4.57 -18.05 5.42
CA MET A 319 -4.06 -19.22 4.68
C MET A 319 -2.66 -19.66 5.15
N THR A 320 -2.09 -19.03 6.19
CA THR A 320 -0.73 -19.29 6.63
C THR A 320 -0.64 -19.46 8.14
N THR A 321 0.30 -20.29 8.56
CA THR A 321 0.70 -20.42 9.95
C THR A 321 1.47 -19.18 10.42
N ALA A 322 1.61 -19.03 11.74
CA ALA A 322 2.28 -17.86 12.34
C ALA A 322 3.75 -17.71 11.90
N ASP A 323 4.41 -18.79 11.50
CA ASP A 323 5.78 -18.80 11.00
C ASP A 323 5.93 -18.37 9.54
N LYS A 324 4.83 -18.31 8.76
CA LYS A 324 4.79 -17.86 7.35
C LYS A 324 4.03 -16.56 7.16
N ARG A 325 3.69 -15.81 8.20
CA ARG A 325 2.98 -14.52 8.09
C ARG A 325 3.75 -13.46 7.33
N GLY A 326 5.07 -13.48 7.39
CA GLY A 326 5.94 -12.61 6.61
C GLY A 326 5.79 -12.87 5.11
N THR A 327 5.84 -14.14 4.70
CA THR A 327 5.61 -14.56 3.31
C THR A 327 4.22 -14.16 2.83
N ALA A 328 3.17 -14.35 3.64
CA ALA A 328 1.82 -13.92 3.32
C ALA A 328 1.72 -12.41 3.07
N ASN A 329 2.29 -11.61 3.98
CA ASN A 329 2.31 -10.16 3.86
C ASN A 329 3.13 -9.67 2.67
N SER A 330 4.30 -10.27 2.42
CA SER A 330 5.12 -9.90 1.28
C SER A 330 4.42 -10.21 -0.05
N THR A 331 3.74 -11.35 -0.14
CA THR A 331 2.93 -11.72 -1.32
C THR A 331 1.80 -10.72 -1.55
N TYR A 332 1.07 -10.37 -0.49
CA TYR A 332 0.03 -9.34 -0.55
C TYR A 332 0.58 -7.98 -1.04
N LEU A 333 1.66 -7.49 -0.43
CA LEU A 333 2.25 -6.21 -0.78
C LEU A 333 2.87 -6.22 -2.19
N LEU A 334 3.46 -7.34 -2.62
CA LEU A 334 3.97 -7.53 -3.98
C LEU A 334 2.83 -7.42 -5.01
N GLY A 335 1.70 -8.11 -4.77
CA GLY A 335 0.53 -8.04 -5.65
C GLY A 335 -0.07 -6.62 -5.71
N PHE A 336 -0.07 -5.92 -4.58
CA PHE A 336 -0.52 -4.54 -4.50
C PHE A 336 0.37 -3.60 -5.33
N ASP A 337 1.69 -3.63 -5.12
CA ASP A 337 2.62 -2.73 -5.82
C ASP A 337 2.72 -3.05 -7.32
N LEU A 338 2.73 -4.35 -7.67
CA LEU A 338 2.76 -4.77 -9.08
C LEU A 338 1.50 -4.32 -9.81
N GLY A 339 0.33 -4.54 -9.21
CA GLY A 339 -0.94 -4.11 -9.79
C GLY A 339 -1.01 -2.59 -9.99
N ILE A 340 -0.59 -1.80 -8.99
CA ILE A 340 -0.51 -0.34 -9.10
C ILE A 340 0.42 0.07 -10.23
N SER A 341 1.62 -0.52 -10.29
CA SER A 341 2.61 -0.19 -11.32
C SER A 341 2.08 -0.51 -12.73
N MET A 342 1.43 -1.66 -12.90
CA MET A 342 0.75 -2.02 -14.14
C MET A 342 -0.36 -1.04 -14.50
N GLY A 343 -1.17 -0.61 -13.50
CA GLY A 343 -2.22 0.38 -13.68
C GLY A 343 -1.70 1.73 -14.14
N MET A 344 -0.59 2.19 -13.58
CA MET A 344 0.06 3.42 -13.99
C MET A 344 0.66 3.33 -15.42
N LEU A 345 1.38 2.25 -15.72
CA LEU A 345 2.10 2.10 -17.00
C LEU A 345 1.14 1.78 -18.14
N LEU A 346 0.35 0.71 -18.00
CA LEU A 346 -0.60 0.30 -19.05
C LEU A 346 -1.79 1.26 -19.11
N GLY A 347 -2.19 1.84 -17.98
CA GLY A 347 -3.21 2.87 -17.94
C GLY A 347 -2.82 4.10 -18.75
N ALA A 348 -1.56 4.58 -18.63
CA ALA A 348 -1.04 5.67 -19.45
C ALA A 348 -1.08 5.33 -20.95
N TYR A 349 -0.66 4.11 -21.30
CA TYR A 349 -0.70 3.66 -22.69
C TYR A 349 -2.12 3.61 -23.27
N ILE A 350 -3.09 3.11 -22.48
CA ILE A 350 -4.49 3.05 -22.91
C ILE A 350 -5.08 4.46 -23.01
N GLU A 351 -4.76 5.33 -22.07
CA GLU A 351 -5.21 6.72 -22.07
C GLU A 351 -4.71 7.47 -23.30
N ASP A 352 -3.43 7.38 -23.62
CA ASP A 352 -2.80 8.07 -24.76
C ASP A 352 -3.42 7.67 -26.11
N HIS A 353 -3.84 6.40 -26.25
CA HIS A 353 -4.42 5.88 -27.51
C HIS A 353 -5.95 5.92 -27.58
N TYR A 354 -6.63 5.83 -26.46
CA TYR A 354 -8.09 5.64 -26.39
C TYR A 354 -8.82 6.62 -25.46
N GLY A 355 -8.09 7.49 -24.72
CA GLY A 355 -8.62 8.46 -23.78
C GLY A 355 -9.01 7.89 -22.41
N PHE A 356 -9.21 8.78 -21.43
CA PHE A 356 -9.46 8.43 -20.03
C PHE A 356 -10.73 7.59 -19.83
N SER A 357 -11.83 7.94 -20.47
CA SER A 357 -13.10 7.20 -20.31
C SER A 357 -12.94 5.72 -20.69
N ASN A 358 -12.27 5.43 -21.82
CA ASN A 358 -12.01 4.05 -22.23
C ASN A 358 -11.02 3.34 -21.32
N MET A 359 -10.00 4.04 -20.79
CA MET A 359 -9.08 3.49 -19.78
C MET A 359 -9.86 3.05 -18.52
N TYR A 360 -10.80 3.87 -18.03
CA TYR A 360 -11.61 3.52 -16.85
C TYR A 360 -12.65 2.44 -17.15
N LEU A 361 -13.22 2.37 -18.37
CA LEU A 361 -14.06 1.25 -18.79
C LEU A 361 -13.27 -0.06 -18.86
N PHE A 362 -12.06 -0.03 -19.42
CA PHE A 362 -11.16 -1.19 -19.39
C PHE A 362 -10.87 -1.63 -17.95
N THR A 363 -10.62 -0.69 -17.06
CA THR A 363 -10.41 -0.96 -15.63
C THR A 363 -11.67 -1.60 -15.00
N ALA A 364 -12.86 -1.12 -15.34
CA ALA A 364 -14.12 -1.73 -14.90
C ALA A 364 -14.25 -3.17 -15.37
N VAL A 365 -13.90 -3.45 -16.64
CA VAL A 365 -13.88 -4.82 -17.19
C VAL A 365 -12.92 -5.71 -16.41
N LEU A 366 -11.71 -5.25 -16.12
CA LEU A 366 -10.76 -6.00 -15.27
C LEU A 366 -11.34 -6.30 -13.87
N CYS A 367 -12.05 -5.34 -13.27
CA CYS A 367 -12.71 -5.56 -11.98
C CYS A 367 -13.86 -6.59 -12.07
N ILE A 368 -14.62 -6.60 -13.17
CA ILE A 368 -15.65 -7.62 -13.43
C ILE A 368 -15.01 -9.00 -13.62
N VAL A 369 -13.92 -9.09 -14.38
CA VAL A 369 -13.15 -10.33 -14.53
C VAL A 369 -12.62 -10.80 -13.17
N ALA A 370 -12.10 -9.88 -12.33
CA ALA A 370 -11.69 -10.18 -10.98
C ALA A 370 -12.86 -10.70 -10.12
N LEU A 371 -14.08 -10.15 -10.27
CA LEU A 371 -15.27 -10.64 -9.59
C LEU A 371 -15.59 -12.11 -9.96
N LEU A 372 -15.51 -12.43 -11.25
CA LEU A 372 -15.72 -13.79 -11.75
C LEU A 372 -14.65 -14.76 -11.26
N ILE A 373 -13.37 -14.37 -11.33
CA ILE A 373 -12.25 -15.17 -10.81
C ILE A 373 -12.43 -15.42 -9.30
N TYR A 374 -12.86 -14.40 -8.56
CA TYR A 374 -13.11 -14.56 -7.13
C TYR A 374 -14.21 -15.57 -6.84
N GLN A 375 -15.32 -15.52 -7.56
CA GLN A 375 -16.45 -16.44 -7.36
C GLN A 375 -16.10 -17.88 -7.73
N VAL A 376 -15.41 -18.08 -8.87
CA VAL A 376 -15.17 -19.42 -9.42
C VAL A 376 -13.95 -20.08 -8.77
N ASN A 377 -12.90 -19.33 -8.49
CA ASN A 377 -11.61 -19.91 -8.13
C ASN A 377 -11.08 -19.42 -6.76
N SER A 378 -10.90 -18.09 -6.59
CA SER A 378 -10.22 -17.56 -5.40
C SER A 378 -10.93 -17.91 -4.09
N ARG A 379 -12.27 -17.88 -4.10
CA ARG A 379 -13.09 -18.29 -2.94
C ARG A 379 -12.84 -19.74 -2.58
N ARG A 380 -12.89 -20.65 -3.56
CA ARG A 380 -12.65 -22.08 -3.34
C ARG A 380 -11.25 -22.35 -2.79
N VAL A 381 -10.24 -21.73 -3.40
CA VAL A 381 -8.84 -21.87 -2.94
C VAL A 381 -8.68 -21.38 -1.50
N TYR A 382 -9.33 -20.28 -1.12
CA TYR A 382 -9.32 -19.82 0.26
C TYR A 382 -10.01 -20.81 1.21
N ASP A 383 -11.21 -21.29 0.87
CA ASP A 383 -11.97 -22.22 1.73
C ASP A 383 -11.24 -23.56 1.93
N GLU A 384 -10.50 -24.04 0.91
CA GLU A 384 -9.70 -25.27 0.97
C GLU A 384 -8.40 -25.10 1.78
N ASN A 385 -7.82 -23.89 1.84
CA ASN A 385 -6.50 -23.64 2.43
C ASN A 385 -6.54 -22.79 3.70
N ARG A 386 -7.70 -22.31 4.14
CA ARG A 386 -7.80 -21.54 5.37
C ARG A 386 -7.51 -22.41 6.59
N LEU A 387 -6.75 -21.88 7.53
CA LEU A 387 -6.49 -22.52 8.80
C LEU A 387 -7.59 -22.13 9.81
N THR A 388 -8.22 -23.13 10.42
CA THR A 388 -9.34 -22.92 11.36
C THR A 388 -8.92 -22.51 12.76
N ASP A 389 -7.62 -22.69 13.12
CA ASP A 389 -7.09 -22.54 14.47
C ASP A 389 -5.96 -21.48 14.56
N VAL A 390 -5.99 -20.43 13.75
CA VAL A 390 -4.93 -19.40 13.72
C VAL A 390 -5.39 -18.08 14.34
#